data_0114a569dfe7c4d24e624af44ef84478
#
_entry.id   0114a569dfe7c4d24e624af44ef84478
#
_cell.length_a   1.000
_cell.length_b   1.000
_cell.length_c   1.000
_cell.angle_alpha   90.00
_cell.angle_beta   90.00
_cell.angle_gamma   90.00
#
_symmetry.space_group_name_H-M   'P 1'
#
loop_
_entity.id
_entity.type
_entity.pdbx_description
1 polymer ?
#
loop_
_entity_poly.entity_id
_entity_poly.type
_entity_poly.pdbx_seq_one_letter_code
_entity_poly.pdbx_strand_id
1 'polypeptide(L)'
;QRQMCIRDSPEGARDFVVPSRMNQGQFYALPQSPQTFKQLLMVAGFDRYYQIVKCFRDEDLRADRQPEFTQIDMELAFVDVDDVIDVNERLLAHLFKEVLGVEVQLPIQRMTWKEAMNRFGSDKPDLRFGMELVDVSETVKDTEFVVFKGALENGGSVRGINAKGQGAMPRKKIDKLVEFAKGYGAKGLAYIAIHEDGSWKSSFSKFMTEAVSYTHLTLP
;
A
#
# COMPACT_ATOMS: atom_id res chain seq x y z
N GLN A 1 -19.73 7.32 30.21
CA GLN A 1 -18.32 7.09 29.85
C GLN A 1 -17.61 6.12 30.80
N ARG A 2 -18.03 6.06 32.05
CA ARG A 2 -17.35 5.28 33.10
C ARG A 2 -17.39 3.75 32.93
N GLN A 3 -18.39 3.22 32.23
CA GLN A 3 -18.59 1.78 32.01
C GLN A 3 -18.12 1.29 30.63
N MET A 4 -17.85 2.17 29.70
CA MET A 4 -17.32 1.79 28.38
C MET A 4 -15.83 1.52 28.39
N CYS A 5 -15.17 1.80 29.50
CA CYS A 5 -13.71 1.78 29.62
C CYS A 5 -13.09 0.43 29.93
N ILE A 6 -13.84 -0.65 30.05
CA ILE A 6 -13.31 -1.96 30.48
C ILE A 6 -13.60 -3.06 29.43
N ARG A 7 -14.20 -2.74 28.32
CA ARG A 7 -14.39 -3.69 27.23
C ARG A 7 -13.52 -3.30 26.06
N ASP A 8 -12.81 -4.28 25.52
CA ASP A 8 -12.21 -4.16 24.20
C ASP A 8 -13.24 -3.54 23.27
N SER A 9 -12.85 -2.46 22.60
CA SER A 9 -13.77 -1.86 21.65
C SER A 9 -14.05 -2.88 20.55
N PRO A 10 -15.29 -2.97 20.04
CA PRO A 10 -15.61 -3.91 18.96
C PRO A 10 -14.82 -3.65 17.67
N GLU A 11 -14.05 -2.58 17.61
CA GLU A 11 -13.21 -2.19 16.47
C GLU A 11 -11.82 -2.87 16.46
N GLY A 12 -11.48 -3.66 17.49
CA GLY A 12 -10.25 -4.44 17.55
C GLY A 12 -8.95 -3.63 17.78
N ALA A 13 -9.04 -2.31 17.97
CA ALA A 13 -7.90 -1.50 18.34
C ALA A 13 -7.72 -1.48 19.88
N ARG A 14 -6.49 -1.31 20.35
CA ARG A 14 -6.21 -1.17 21.79
C ARG A 14 -6.71 0.17 22.30
N ASP A 15 -7.35 0.14 23.47
CA ASP A 15 -7.77 1.35 24.18
C ASP A 15 -6.57 2.09 24.76
N PHE A 16 -6.52 3.39 24.55
CA PHE A 16 -5.58 4.27 25.24
C PHE A 16 -6.12 4.59 26.62
N VAL A 17 -5.50 4.03 27.66
CA VAL A 17 -6.03 4.10 29.04
C VAL A 17 -5.30 5.12 29.90
N VAL A 18 -6.05 5.82 30.75
CA VAL A 18 -5.52 6.79 31.72
C VAL A 18 -5.94 6.34 33.12
N PRO A 19 -5.00 6.19 34.09
CA PRO A 19 -5.36 5.80 35.47
C PRO A 19 -6.23 6.84 36.14
N SER A 20 -7.24 6.38 36.90
CA SER A 20 -8.09 7.26 37.68
C SER A 20 -7.39 7.70 38.95
N ARG A 21 -7.27 9.00 39.17
CA ARG A 21 -6.75 9.55 40.45
C ARG A 21 -7.72 9.37 41.61
N MET A 22 -9.01 9.38 41.34
CA MET A 22 -10.07 9.33 42.35
C MET A 22 -10.47 7.91 42.75
N ASN A 23 -10.29 6.94 41.87
CA ASN A 23 -10.68 5.56 42.09
C ASN A 23 -9.46 4.66 41.82
N GLN A 24 -8.82 4.19 42.87
CA GLN A 24 -7.67 3.29 42.74
C GLN A 24 -8.04 1.99 42.01
N GLY A 25 -7.19 1.54 41.09
CA GLY A 25 -7.39 0.35 40.31
C GLY A 25 -8.40 0.50 39.14
N GLN A 26 -8.91 1.70 38.91
CA GLN A 26 -9.77 2.00 37.75
C GLN A 26 -9.08 2.89 36.73
N PHE A 27 -9.49 2.76 35.47
CA PHE A 27 -8.92 3.49 34.36
C PHE A 27 -10.03 4.17 33.55
N TYR A 28 -9.69 5.23 32.87
CA TYR A 28 -10.49 5.83 31.79
C TYR A 28 -9.90 5.38 30.47
N ALA A 29 -10.73 5.01 29.51
CA ALA A 29 -10.31 4.85 28.13
C ALA A 29 -10.62 6.11 27.32
N LEU A 30 -9.67 6.57 26.54
CA LEU A 30 -9.87 7.66 25.59
C LEU A 30 -10.62 7.12 24.38
N PRO A 31 -11.49 7.93 23.73
CA PRO A 31 -12.32 7.46 22.63
C PRO A 31 -11.47 7.11 21.39
N GLN A 32 -11.71 5.95 20.82
CA GLN A 32 -11.08 5.53 19.55
C GLN A 32 -11.81 6.11 18.33
N SER A 33 -13.13 6.29 18.46
CA SER A 33 -14.02 6.91 17.50
C SER A 33 -15.32 7.34 18.19
N PRO A 34 -16.17 8.18 17.58
CA PRO A 34 -17.47 8.54 18.13
C PRO A 34 -18.56 7.47 17.89
N GLN A 35 -18.19 6.18 17.89
CA GLN A 35 -19.02 5.06 17.48
C GLN A 35 -20.39 5.02 18.14
N THR A 36 -20.46 5.17 19.46
CA THR A 36 -21.73 5.10 20.18
C THR A 36 -22.69 6.20 19.75
N PHE A 37 -22.20 7.43 19.61
CA PHE A 37 -23.05 8.57 19.25
C PHE A 37 -23.56 8.48 17.82
N LYS A 38 -22.70 8.17 16.86
CA LYS A 38 -23.12 8.04 15.46
C LYS A 38 -24.11 6.88 15.28
N GLN A 39 -23.88 5.75 15.95
CA GLN A 39 -24.82 4.64 15.91
C GLN A 39 -26.18 4.99 16.48
N LEU A 40 -26.24 5.68 17.62
CA LEU A 40 -27.52 6.14 18.21
C LEU A 40 -28.25 7.13 17.29
N LEU A 41 -27.54 8.02 16.62
CA LEU A 41 -28.11 8.97 15.67
C LEU A 41 -28.68 8.24 14.44
N MET A 42 -27.98 7.26 13.90
CA MET A 42 -28.50 6.44 12.80
C MET A 42 -29.75 5.65 13.21
N VAL A 43 -29.76 5.04 14.39
CA VAL A 43 -30.93 4.35 14.94
C VAL A 43 -32.12 5.32 15.16
N ALA A 44 -31.82 6.57 15.52
CA ALA A 44 -32.81 7.62 15.68
C ALA A 44 -33.38 8.17 14.34
N GLY A 45 -32.90 7.67 13.19
CA GLY A 45 -33.41 8.03 11.86
C GLY A 45 -32.71 9.21 11.20
N PHE A 46 -31.47 9.54 11.61
CA PHE A 46 -30.68 10.51 10.88
C PHE A 46 -30.06 9.86 9.64
N ASP A 47 -30.22 10.49 8.49
CA ASP A 47 -29.70 9.94 7.22
C ASP A 47 -28.22 10.22 7.02
N ARG A 48 -27.70 11.29 7.58
CA ARG A 48 -26.33 11.73 7.41
C ARG A 48 -25.77 12.31 8.69
N TYR A 49 -24.58 11.85 9.03
CA TYR A 49 -23.81 12.33 10.17
C TYR A 49 -22.39 12.61 9.74
N TYR A 50 -21.78 13.66 10.28
CA TYR A 50 -20.34 13.84 10.27
C TYR A 50 -19.88 14.58 11.53
N GLN A 51 -18.65 14.30 11.94
CA GLN A 51 -18.00 14.99 13.05
C GLN A 51 -16.49 15.07 12.80
N ILE A 52 -15.89 16.21 13.14
CA ILE A 52 -14.44 16.35 13.25
C ILE A 52 -14.10 16.07 14.72
N VAL A 53 -13.41 14.97 14.99
CA VAL A 53 -13.25 14.42 16.34
C VAL A 53 -11.83 13.93 16.61
N LYS A 54 -11.35 14.18 17.83
CA LYS A 54 -10.10 13.59 18.30
C LYS A 54 -10.31 12.15 18.70
N CYS A 55 -9.41 11.29 18.20
CA CYS A 55 -9.39 9.86 18.44
C CYS A 55 -8.04 9.44 19.01
N PHE A 56 -8.05 8.36 19.78
CA PHE A 56 -6.87 7.84 20.46
C PHE A 56 -6.77 6.34 20.26
N ARG A 57 -5.58 5.83 19.91
CA ARG A 57 -5.33 4.40 19.79
C ARG A 57 -3.95 4.07 20.32
N ASP A 58 -3.87 2.99 21.10
CA ASP A 58 -2.60 2.44 21.55
C ASP A 58 -2.10 1.39 20.53
N GLU A 59 -1.49 1.90 19.47
CA GLU A 59 -0.96 1.09 18.37
C GLU A 59 0.52 1.41 18.14
N ASP A 60 1.21 0.49 17.45
CA ASP A 60 2.60 0.72 17.05
C ASP A 60 2.71 1.96 16.15
N LEU A 61 3.59 2.86 16.53
CA LEU A 61 3.85 4.08 15.76
C LEU A 61 4.51 3.74 14.43
N ARG A 62 3.98 4.30 13.36
CA ARG A 62 4.58 4.30 12.02
C ARG A 62 4.83 5.75 11.60
N ALA A 63 5.51 5.95 10.48
CA ALA A 63 5.84 7.29 9.98
C ALA A 63 4.63 8.24 9.87
N ASP A 64 3.45 7.69 9.59
CA ASP A 64 2.18 8.40 9.37
C ASP A 64 1.14 8.19 10.49
N ARG A 65 1.50 7.51 11.59
CA ARG A 65 0.57 7.19 12.69
C ARG A 65 1.00 7.80 14.00
N GLN A 66 0.05 8.44 14.65
CA GLN A 66 0.18 9.01 15.98
C GLN A 66 -0.87 8.41 16.93
N PRO A 67 -0.58 8.28 18.23
CA PRO A 67 -1.56 7.76 19.20
C PRO A 67 -2.77 8.69 19.39
N GLU A 68 -2.61 9.99 19.18
CA GLU A 68 -3.67 10.99 19.07
C GLU A 68 -3.77 11.49 17.65
N PHE A 69 -4.96 11.46 17.06
CA PHE A 69 -5.20 11.95 15.71
C PHE A 69 -6.63 12.49 15.58
N THR A 70 -6.86 13.28 14.55
CA THR A 70 -8.18 13.85 14.26
C THR A 70 -8.77 13.14 13.05
N GLN A 71 -10.02 12.73 13.16
CA GLN A 71 -10.80 12.15 12.06
C GLN A 71 -11.89 13.10 11.60
N ILE A 72 -12.18 13.08 10.31
CA ILE A 72 -13.47 13.47 9.76
C ILE A 72 -14.27 12.16 9.71
N ASP A 73 -15.09 11.93 10.73
CA ASP A 73 -15.89 10.71 10.85
C ASP A 73 -17.27 10.95 10.23
N MET A 74 -17.67 10.07 9.32
CA MET A 74 -18.92 10.18 8.56
C MET A 74 -19.70 8.89 8.64
N GLU A 75 -21.03 9.01 8.73
CA GLU A 75 -21.96 7.89 8.66
C GLU A 75 -23.13 8.27 7.77
N LEU A 76 -23.53 7.38 6.87
CA LEU A 76 -24.58 7.60 5.89
C LEU A 76 -25.54 6.41 5.90
N ALA A 77 -26.85 6.68 5.86
CA ALA A 77 -27.89 5.67 5.76
C ALA A 77 -28.34 5.50 4.31
N PHE A 78 -28.83 4.30 3.96
CA PHE A 78 -29.43 3.98 2.65
C PHE A 78 -28.49 4.23 1.46
N VAL A 79 -27.21 3.93 1.61
CA VAL A 79 -26.16 4.13 0.59
C VAL A 79 -25.40 2.85 0.32
N ASP A 80 -24.87 2.73 -0.89
CA ASP A 80 -23.94 1.70 -1.31
C ASP A 80 -22.49 2.20 -1.28
N VAL A 81 -21.56 1.29 -1.58
CA VAL A 81 -20.12 1.58 -1.60
C VAL A 81 -19.78 2.75 -2.52
N ASP A 82 -20.43 2.81 -3.68
CA ASP A 82 -20.16 3.85 -4.67
C ASP A 82 -20.58 5.23 -4.21
N ASP A 83 -21.69 5.34 -3.46
CA ASP A 83 -22.15 6.60 -2.87
C ASP A 83 -21.16 7.13 -1.85
N VAL A 84 -20.61 6.24 -1.01
CA VAL A 84 -19.59 6.60 0.00
C VAL A 84 -18.31 7.06 -0.68
N ILE A 85 -17.89 6.39 -1.75
CA ILE A 85 -16.71 6.76 -2.52
C ILE A 85 -16.92 8.13 -3.17
N ASP A 86 -18.05 8.38 -3.83
CA ASP A 86 -18.35 9.67 -4.48
C ASP A 86 -18.29 10.84 -3.49
N VAL A 87 -18.89 10.70 -2.30
CA VAL A 87 -18.82 11.72 -1.26
C VAL A 87 -17.39 12.02 -0.86
N ASN A 88 -16.57 10.99 -0.66
CA ASN A 88 -15.15 11.14 -0.27
C ASN A 88 -14.31 11.73 -1.40
N GLU A 89 -14.52 11.33 -2.65
CA GLU A 89 -13.82 11.88 -3.81
C GLU A 89 -14.08 13.38 -3.95
N ARG A 90 -15.33 13.80 -3.84
CA ARG A 90 -15.70 15.22 -3.88
C ARG A 90 -15.12 16.01 -2.70
N LEU A 91 -15.12 15.43 -1.50
CA LEU A 91 -14.48 16.04 -0.33
C LEU A 91 -12.99 16.25 -0.55
N LEU A 92 -12.29 15.22 -1.01
CA LEU A 92 -10.85 15.32 -1.30
C LEU A 92 -10.56 16.34 -2.39
N ALA A 93 -11.30 16.31 -3.51
CA ALA A 93 -11.11 17.27 -4.59
C ALA A 93 -11.34 18.71 -4.12
N HIS A 94 -12.37 18.95 -3.30
CA HIS A 94 -12.62 20.26 -2.71
C HIS A 94 -11.49 20.71 -1.77
N LEU A 95 -11.05 19.86 -0.86
CA LEU A 95 -9.95 20.18 0.06
C LEU A 95 -8.64 20.49 -0.66
N PHE A 96 -8.26 19.69 -1.66
CA PHE A 96 -7.05 19.93 -2.44
C PHE A 96 -7.11 21.24 -3.22
N LYS A 97 -8.27 21.55 -3.77
CA LYS A 97 -8.48 22.81 -4.50
C LYS A 97 -8.42 24.02 -3.56
N GLU A 98 -9.16 24.01 -2.43
CA GLU A 98 -9.23 25.15 -1.53
C GLU A 98 -7.94 25.39 -0.73
N VAL A 99 -7.26 24.33 -0.32
CA VAL A 99 -6.08 24.44 0.56
C VAL A 99 -4.77 24.52 -0.23
N LEU A 100 -4.66 23.78 -1.33
CA LEU A 100 -3.42 23.64 -2.09
C LEU A 100 -3.48 24.27 -3.48
N GLY A 101 -4.66 24.68 -3.96
CA GLY A 101 -4.86 25.15 -5.33
C GLY A 101 -4.66 24.08 -6.40
N VAL A 102 -4.74 22.78 -6.01
CA VAL A 102 -4.52 21.64 -6.91
C VAL A 102 -5.88 21.05 -7.31
N GLU A 103 -6.11 20.91 -8.60
CA GLU A 103 -7.29 20.25 -9.13
C GLU A 103 -7.04 18.73 -9.20
N VAL A 104 -7.85 17.96 -8.47
CA VAL A 104 -7.87 16.50 -8.50
C VAL A 104 -8.87 16.06 -9.57
N GLN A 105 -8.42 15.23 -10.51
CA GLN A 105 -9.32 14.65 -11.51
C GLN A 105 -10.22 13.58 -10.88
N LEU A 106 -11.51 13.67 -11.18
CA LEU A 106 -12.51 12.70 -10.75
C LEU A 106 -13.05 11.91 -11.97
N PRO A 107 -13.43 10.63 -11.80
CA PRO A 107 -13.28 9.83 -10.61
C PRO A 107 -11.81 9.47 -10.33
N ILE A 108 -11.45 9.29 -9.06
CA ILE A 108 -10.12 8.78 -8.69
C ILE A 108 -9.99 7.33 -9.19
N GLN A 109 -8.81 6.97 -9.69
CA GLN A 109 -8.55 5.64 -10.21
C GLN A 109 -8.82 4.57 -9.16
N ARG A 110 -9.68 3.61 -9.48
CA ARG A 110 -9.98 2.45 -8.64
C ARG A 110 -9.12 1.27 -9.05
N MET A 111 -8.65 0.53 -8.07
CA MET A 111 -7.79 -0.63 -8.27
C MET A 111 -8.16 -1.72 -7.26
N THR A 112 -8.22 -2.95 -7.72
CA THR A 112 -8.40 -4.08 -6.81
C THR A 112 -7.11 -4.34 -6.02
N TRP A 113 -7.24 -4.92 -4.82
CA TRP A 113 -6.06 -5.33 -4.03
C TRP A 113 -5.12 -6.24 -4.84
N LYS A 114 -5.67 -7.21 -5.56
CA LYS A 114 -4.90 -8.13 -6.41
C LYS A 114 -4.13 -7.40 -7.50
N GLU A 115 -4.75 -6.41 -8.13
CA GLU A 115 -4.11 -5.58 -9.15
C GLU A 115 -2.99 -4.73 -8.55
N ALA A 116 -3.24 -4.05 -7.41
CA ALA A 116 -2.24 -3.26 -6.72
C ALA A 116 -1.02 -4.10 -6.33
N MET A 117 -1.23 -5.28 -5.74
CA MET A 117 -0.16 -6.21 -5.39
C MET A 117 0.58 -6.75 -6.61
N ASN A 118 -0.12 -7.03 -7.71
CA ASN A 118 0.51 -7.54 -8.92
C ASN A 118 1.36 -6.50 -9.65
N ARG A 119 0.88 -5.26 -9.74
CA ARG A 119 1.57 -4.18 -10.46
C ARG A 119 2.62 -3.45 -9.62
N PHE A 120 2.41 -3.32 -8.31
CA PHE A 120 3.24 -2.46 -7.46
C PHE A 120 3.83 -3.17 -6.25
N GLY A 121 3.37 -4.37 -5.90
CA GLY A 121 3.81 -5.09 -4.71
C GLY A 121 3.36 -4.44 -3.39
N SER A 122 2.39 -3.54 -3.45
CA SER A 122 1.88 -2.77 -2.30
C SER A 122 0.39 -2.54 -2.46
N ASP A 123 -0.34 -2.53 -1.34
CA ASP A 123 -1.75 -2.12 -1.27
C ASP A 123 -1.93 -0.58 -1.25
N LYS A 124 -0.82 0.17 -1.24
CA LYS A 124 -0.79 1.64 -1.30
C LYS A 124 0.20 2.10 -2.37
N PRO A 125 -0.09 1.85 -3.66
CA PRO A 125 0.84 2.17 -4.73
C PRO A 125 0.99 3.67 -4.92
N ASP A 126 2.22 4.11 -5.16
CA ASP A 126 2.50 5.46 -5.63
C ASP A 126 2.55 5.46 -7.17
N LEU A 127 1.53 6.05 -7.80
CA LEU A 127 1.37 6.06 -9.25
C LEU A 127 2.16 7.16 -9.97
N ARG A 128 2.93 7.99 -9.22
CA ARG A 128 3.65 9.15 -9.80
C ARG A 128 4.86 8.75 -10.64
N PHE A 129 5.38 7.54 -10.46
CA PHE A 129 6.59 7.09 -11.17
C PHE A 129 6.39 5.71 -11.82
N GLY A 130 5.72 5.52 -12.79
CA GLY A 130 5.44 4.35 -13.64
C GLY A 130 6.40 3.17 -13.70
N MET A 131 7.01 2.75 -12.59
CA MET A 131 7.85 1.54 -12.52
C MET A 131 7.01 0.37 -11.99
N GLU A 132 6.19 -0.19 -12.84
CA GLU A 132 5.34 -1.32 -12.47
C GLU A 132 6.14 -2.64 -12.49
N LEU A 133 5.67 -3.59 -11.69
CA LEU A 133 6.15 -4.96 -11.71
C LEU A 133 5.60 -5.66 -12.96
N VAL A 134 6.47 -6.28 -13.72
CA VAL A 134 6.12 -7.10 -14.90
C VAL A 134 6.30 -8.56 -14.53
N ASP A 135 5.27 -9.36 -14.72
CA ASP A 135 5.35 -10.81 -14.55
C ASP A 135 5.96 -11.44 -15.81
N VAL A 136 7.13 -12.03 -15.65
CA VAL A 136 7.89 -12.67 -16.73
C VAL A 136 7.91 -14.20 -16.60
N SER A 137 7.08 -14.75 -15.72
CA SER A 137 7.05 -16.19 -15.41
C SER A 137 6.89 -17.05 -16.66
N GLU A 138 5.95 -16.72 -17.53
CA GLU A 138 5.72 -17.46 -18.80
C GLU A 138 6.92 -17.38 -19.75
N THR A 139 7.61 -16.26 -19.77
CA THR A 139 8.78 -16.08 -20.66
C THR A 139 10.00 -16.85 -20.20
N VAL A 140 10.12 -17.07 -18.89
CA VAL A 140 11.26 -17.80 -18.31
C VAL A 140 10.92 -19.21 -17.85
N LYS A 141 9.75 -19.74 -18.22
CA LYS A 141 9.28 -21.07 -17.77
C LYS A 141 10.24 -22.21 -18.15
N ASP A 142 10.87 -22.13 -19.32
CA ASP A 142 11.78 -23.15 -19.82
C ASP A 142 13.26 -22.86 -19.47
N THR A 143 13.51 -21.94 -18.51
CA THR A 143 14.86 -21.58 -18.12
C THR A 143 15.57 -22.68 -17.31
N GLU A 144 16.84 -22.86 -17.56
CA GLU A 144 17.70 -23.70 -16.71
C GLU A 144 18.28 -22.95 -15.50
N PHE A 145 17.95 -21.67 -15.35
CA PHE A 145 18.39 -20.88 -14.21
C PHE A 145 17.66 -21.32 -12.94
N VAL A 146 18.39 -22.04 -12.09
CA VAL A 146 17.86 -22.74 -10.90
C VAL A 146 16.97 -21.86 -10.01
N VAL A 147 17.30 -20.57 -9.89
CA VAL A 147 16.53 -19.62 -9.04
C VAL A 147 15.12 -19.39 -9.61
N PHE A 148 15.02 -19.18 -10.92
CA PHE A 148 13.72 -18.95 -11.57
C PHE A 148 12.93 -20.25 -11.65
N LYS A 149 13.58 -21.34 -12.06
CA LYS A 149 12.99 -22.66 -12.14
C LYS A 149 12.41 -23.08 -10.78
N GLY A 150 13.19 -22.96 -9.71
CA GLY A 150 12.71 -23.29 -8.36
C GLY A 150 11.59 -22.40 -7.86
N ALA A 151 11.52 -21.12 -8.27
CA ALA A 151 10.39 -20.24 -7.94
C ALA A 151 9.10 -20.72 -8.63
N LEU A 152 9.17 -21.06 -9.92
CA LEU A 152 8.02 -21.51 -10.71
C LEU A 152 7.53 -22.89 -10.29
N GLU A 153 8.43 -23.84 -10.04
CA GLU A 153 8.10 -25.20 -9.57
C GLU A 153 7.38 -25.19 -8.21
N ASN A 154 7.66 -24.19 -7.36
CA ASN A 154 6.99 -24.02 -6.08
C ASN A 154 5.70 -23.17 -6.17
N GLY A 155 5.17 -22.93 -7.37
CA GLY A 155 3.94 -22.14 -7.57
C GLY A 155 4.11 -20.63 -7.36
N GLY A 156 5.35 -20.14 -7.32
CA GLY A 156 5.67 -18.72 -7.26
C GLY A 156 5.66 -18.05 -8.63
N SER A 157 6.13 -16.80 -8.69
CA SER A 157 6.26 -16.03 -9.93
C SER A 157 7.65 -15.38 -10.03
N VAL A 158 8.07 -15.11 -11.26
CA VAL A 158 9.26 -14.31 -11.55
C VAL A 158 8.81 -12.94 -12.03
N ARG A 159 9.17 -11.90 -11.29
CA ARG A 159 8.75 -10.52 -11.57
C ARG A 159 9.96 -9.61 -11.65
N GLY A 160 9.87 -8.62 -12.51
CA GLY A 160 10.91 -7.64 -12.72
C GLY A 160 10.38 -6.22 -12.80
N ILE A 161 11.28 -5.25 -12.75
CA ILE A 161 11.02 -3.83 -12.93
C ILE A 161 11.85 -3.37 -14.13
N ASN A 162 11.25 -2.65 -15.07
CA ASN A 162 11.99 -1.98 -16.13
C ASN A 162 12.43 -0.58 -15.66
N ALA A 163 13.70 -0.44 -15.30
CA ALA A 163 14.31 0.84 -14.93
C ALA A 163 14.80 1.57 -16.19
N LYS A 164 13.90 2.25 -16.90
CA LYS A 164 14.21 2.96 -18.16
C LYS A 164 15.36 3.96 -17.97
N GLY A 165 16.29 4.01 -18.94
CA GLY A 165 17.46 4.89 -18.92
C GLY A 165 18.59 4.47 -17.98
N GLN A 166 18.51 3.30 -17.34
CA GLN A 166 19.55 2.81 -16.39
C GLN A 166 20.47 1.74 -16.96
N GLY A 167 20.45 1.51 -18.27
CA GLY A 167 21.30 0.49 -18.93
C GLY A 167 22.80 0.66 -18.69
N ALA A 168 23.28 1.90 -18.55
CA ALA A 168 24.67 2.24 -18.26
C ALA A 168 25.01 2.29 -16.76
N MET A 169 24.14 1.77 -15.88
CA MET A 169 24.36 1.81 -14.43
C MET A 169 25.68 1.13 -14.03
N PRO A 170 26.57 1.82 -13.28
CA PRO A 170 27.84 1.25 -12.85
C PRO A 170 27.65 0.03 -11.93
N ARG A 171 28.50 -0.99 -12.07
CA ARG A 171 28.48 -2.22 -11.27
C ARG A 171 28.31 -1.96 -9.76
N LYS A 172 29.07 -1.00 -9.23
CA LYS A 172 29.00 -0.64 -7.80
C LYS A 172 27.60 -0.18 -7.36
N LYS A 173 26.82 0.47 -8.24
CA LYS A 173 25.43 0.83 -7.94
C LYS A 173 24.52 -0.38 -7.97
N ILE A 174 24.72 -1.29 -8.93
CA ILE A 174 23.97 -2.55 -9.01
C ILE A 174 24.21 -3.40 -7.76
N ASP A 175 25.48 -3.52 -7.33
CA ASP A 175 25.81 -4.27 -6.11
C ASP A 175 25.13 -3.68 -4.86
N LYS A 176 25.01 -2.35 -4.77
CA LYS A 176 24.23 -1.69 -3.70
C LYS A 176 22.72 -2.03 -3.77
N LEU A 177 22.15 -2.13 -4.97
CA LEU A 177 20.75 -2.55 -5.14
C LEU A 177 20.56 -4.01 -4.72
N VAL A 178 21.53 -4.88 -5.00
CA VAL A 178 21.50 -6.27 -4.53
C VAL A 178 21.49 -6.32 -2.99
N GLU A 179 22.37 -5.56 -2.33
CA GLU A 179 22.40 -5.50 -0.86
C GLU A 179 21.12 -4.87 -0.28
N PHE A 180 20.58 -3.85 -0.92
CA PHE A 180 19.30 -3.27 -0.56
C PHE A 180 18.18 -4.32 -0.63
N ALA A 181 18.06 -5.05 -1.73
CA ALA A 181 17.07 -6.12 -1.88
C ALA A 181 17.20 -7.21 -0.82
N LYS A 182 18.46 -7.61 -0.49
CA LYS A 182 18.71 -8.57 0.60
C LYS A 182 18.23 -8.06 1.95
N GLY A 183 18.36 -6.78 2.22
CA GLY A 183 17.85 -6.15 3.44
C GLY A 183 16.33 -6.31 3.63
N TYR A 184 15.59 -6.52 2.53
CA TYR A 184 14.16 -6.81 2.53
C TYR A 184 13.84 -8.31 2.38
N GLY A 185 14.83 -9.19 2.56
CA GLY A 185 14.64 -10.64 2.57
C GLY A 185 14.80 -11.33 1.22
N ALA A 186 15.16 -10.60 0.15
CA ALA A 186 15.48 -11.24 -1.12
C ALA A 186 16.80 -12.02 -1.04
N LYS A 187 16.88 -13.20 -1.67
CA LYS A 187 18.11 -13.99 -1.74
C LYS A 187 19.16 -13.37 -2.69
N GLY A 188 18.73 -12.51 -3.59
CA GLY A 188 19.54 -11.81 -4.56
C GLY A 188 18.71 -10.99 -5.51
N LEU A 189 19.36 -10.30 -6.45
CA LEU A 189 18.75 -9.53 -7.51
C LEU A 189 19.36 -9.94 -8.84
N ALA A 190 18.58 -10.54 -9.72
CA ALA A 190 18.97 -10.79 -11.09
C ALA A 190 18.74 -9.52 -11.92
N TYR A 191 19.62 -9.23 -12.86
CA TYR A 191 19.49 -8.04 -13.70
C TYR A 191 19.91 -8.28 -15.15
N ILE A 192 19.34 -7.50 -16.04
CA ILE A 192 19.74 -7.34 -17.43
C ILE A 192 19.98 -5.85 -17.65
N ALA A 193 21.17 -5.49 -18.10
CA ALA A 193 21.51 -4.12 -18.50
C ALA A 193 21.54 -4.08 -20.04
N ILE A 194 20.72 -3.22 -20.63
CA ILE A 194 20.63 -3.02 -22.08
C ILE A 194 21.23 -1.63 -22.37
N HIS A 195 22.24 -1.60 -23.22
CA HIS A 195 22.92 -0.37 -23.62
C HIS A 195 22.27 0.22 -24.87
N GLU A 196 22.57 1.50 -25.15
CA GLU A 196 22.03 2.24 -26.30
C GLU A 196 22.42 1.65 -27.66
N ASP A 197 23.57 0.97 -27.71
CA ASP A 197 24.06 0.27 -28.91
C ASP A 197 23.37 -1.08 -29.15
N GLY A 198 22.37 -1.44 -28.33
CA GLY A 198 21.68 -2.73 -28.38
C GLY A 198 22.44 -3.88 -27.71
N SER A 199 23.67 -3.64 -27.25
CA SER A 199 24.37 -4.65 -26.47
C SER A 199 23.77 -4.83 -25.09
N TRP A 200 23.86 -6.03 -24.54
CA TRP A 200 23.30 -6.32 -23.22
C TRP A 200 24.24 -7.14 -22.33
N LYS A 201 24.11 -6.96 -21.03
CA LYS A 201 24.80 -7.74 -19.99
C LYS A 201 23.79 -8.23 -18.97
N SER A 202 23.95 -9.46 -18.50
CA SER A 202 23.08 -10.06 -17.51
C SER A 202 23.86 -10.83 -16.46
N SER A 203 23.35 -10.87 -15.23
CA SER A 203 23.88 -11.71 -14.17
C SER A 203 23.67 -13.21 -14.40
N PHE A 204 22.78 -13.58 -15.32
CA PHE A 204 22.42 -14.96 -15.65
C PHE A 204 22.44 -15.27 -17.17
N SER A 205 23.25 -14.54 -17.94
CA SER A 205 23.36 -14.66 -19.39
C SER A 205 23.57 -16.08 -19.91
N LYS A 206 24.28 -16.91 -19.15
CA LYS A 206 24.57 -18.31 -19.51
C LYS A 206 23.32 -19.21 -19.61
N PHE A 207 22.21 -18.75 -19.00
CA PHE A 207 20.95 -19.49 -18.94
C PHE A 207 19.85 -18.85 -19.79
N MET A 208 20.19 -17.83 -20.60
CA MET A 208 19.25 -17.18 -21.50
C MET A 208 19.33 -17.82 -22.89
N THR A 209 18.18 -18.23 -23.40
CA THR A 209 18.06 -18.63 -24.80
C THR A 209 17.92 -17.40 -25.72
N GLU A 210 18.23 -17.52 -27.02
CA GLU A 210 18.06 -16.43 -27.99
C GLU A 210 16.61 -15.91 -28.01
N ALA A 211 15.61 -16.78 -27.85
CA ALA A 211 14.21 -16.42 -27.78
C ALA A 211 13.90 -15.50 -26.59
N VAL A 212 14.46 -15.80 -25.42
CA VAL A 212 14.30 -14.96 -24.21
C VAL A 212 14.97 -13.61 -24.41
N SER A 213 16.15 -13.56 -25.02
CA SER A 213 16.87 -12.32 -25.31
C SER A 213 16.09 -11.40 -26.25
N TYR A 214 15.45 -11.96 -27.28
CA TYR A 214 14.74 -11.19 -28.32
C TYR A 214 13.41 -10.63 -27.79
N THR A 215 12.66 -11.42 -27.04
CA THR A 215 11.31 -11.04 -26.56
C THR A 215 11.36 -9.97 -25.45
N HIS A 216 12.45 -9.89 -24.68
CA HIS A 216 12.58 -8.95 -23.57
C HIS A 216 13.25 -7.63 -23.93
N LEU A 217 13.94 -7.55 -25.05
CA LEU A 217 14.55 -6.31 -25.56
C LEU A 217 13.51 -5.35 -26.16
N THR A 218 12.28 -5.84 -26.45
CA THR A 218 11.21 -5.09 -27.10
C THR A 218 10.01 -4.79 -26.20
N LEU A 219 10.09 -5.04 -24.91
CA LEU A 219 9.02 -4.61 -23.99
C LEU A 219 8.94 -3.09 -23.93
N PRO A 220 7.75 -2.51 -24.15
CA PRO A 220 7.51 -1.08 -24.22
C PRO A 220 7.86 -0.31 -22.95
#